data_148ef66669172f321a778c6011e5246f
#
_entry.id   148ef66669172f321a778c6011e5246f
#
_cell.length_a   1.000
_cell.length_b   1.000
_cell.length_c   1.000
_cell.angle_alpha   90.00
_cell.angle_beta   90.00
_cell.angle_gamma   90.00
#
_symmetry.space_group_name_H-M   'P 1'
#
loop_
_entity.id
_entity.type
_entity.pdbx_description
1 polymer ?
#
loop_
_entity_poly.entity_id
_entity_poly.type
_entity_poly.pdbx_seq_one_letter_code
_entity_poly.pdbx_strand_id
1 'polypeptide(L)'
;GDVYKRQEFERPVLLFSGGKDSIVMLRLAERAFAPAKIPFGLLQVDTGYDFPEVLATRDRWVERLGIELHVASVEQAIADGIVIDDGKTSRNRLQIGTLLHAIEERGYTAAFGGGRRDEEKARAKERIYSHRDDFGQWDPKNQRPELWSLYNGRIHEGEHMRIFPLSNWTELDIWQYIGREQLEIPEIYYSHQRNVFERDGMLLTASEHNPLRPGEEVQERTVRFRTVGDLTLTGCVESTADTVEAIIDEISVARLTERGATRGDDRFSEAAMEDRKKEGYF
;
A
#
# COMPACT_ATOMS: atom_id res chain seq x y z
N GLY A 1 -8.15 8.69 -17.94
CA GLY A 1 -8.58 7.58 -17.08
C GLY A 1 -9.28 8.04 -15.81
N ASP A 2 -8.63 8.84 -14.94
CA ASP A 2 -9.16 9.16 -13.61
C ASP A 2 -10.37 10.10 -13.61
N VAL A 3 -10.49 10.96 -14.60
CA VAL A 3 -11.65 11.86 -14.77
C VAL A 3 -12.95 11.05 -14.99
N TYR A 4 -12.91 10.01 -15.83
CA TYR A 4 -14.07 9.14 -16.05
C TYR A 4 -14.44 8.36 -14.78
N LYS A 5 -13.45 7.88 -14.04
CA LYS A 5 -13.65 7.15 -12.77
C LYS A 5 -14.34 8.01 -11.72
N ARG A 6 -14.01 9.32 -11.64
CA ARG A 6 -14.68 10.27 -10.75
C ARG A 6 -16.14 10.49 -11.16
N GLN A 7 -16.47 10.40 -12.46
CA GLN A 7 -17.85 10.54 -12.95
C GLN A 7 -18.71 9.31 -12.65
N GLU A 8 -18.09 8.11 -12.56
CA GLU A 8 -18.81 6.87 -12.23
C GLU A 8 -19.13 6.74 -10.74
N PHE A 9 -18.33 7.34 -9.85
CA PHE A 9 -18.47 7.18 -8.41
C PHE A 9 -18.75 8.50 -7.72
N GLU A 10 -19.73 8.50 -6.83
CA GLU A 10 -20.15 9.71 -6.11
C GLU A 10 -19.12 10.13 -5.05
N ARG A 11 -18.57 9.17 -4.32
CA ARG A 11 -17.65 9.41 -3.18
C ARG A 11 -16.37 8.56 -3.31
N PRO A 12 -15.48 8.87 -4.26
CA PRO A 12 -14.20 8.20 -4.36
C PRO A 12 -13.20 8.72 -3.34
N VAL A 13 -12.24 7.86 -2.96
CA VAL A 13 -11.11 8.18 -2.09
C VAL A 13 -9.84 7.53 -2.64
N LEU A 14 -8.67 8.12 -2.39
CA LEU A 14 -7.38 7.50 -2.71
C LEU A 14 -6.73 6.98 -1.43
N LEU A 15 -6.42 5.69 -1.41
CA LEU A 15 -5.69 5.08 -0.31
C LEU A 15 -4.23 5.52 -0.35
N PHE A 16 -3.81 6.28 0.66
CA PHE A 16 -2.51 6.95 0.67
C PHE A 16 -1.67 6.54 1.86
N SER A 17 -0.83 5.53 1.67
CA SER A 17 0.09 5.04 2.71
C SER A 17 1.38 5.85 2.86
N GLY A 18 1.63 6.83 1.99
CA GLY A 18 2.93 7.52 1.92
C GLY A 18 4.05 6.71 1.26
N GLY A 19 3.79 5.49 0.84
CA GLY A 19 4.72 4.67 0.06
C GLY A 19 4.80 5.09 -1.41
N LYS A 20 5.88 4.67 -2.11
CA LYS A 20 6.19 5.08 -3.49
C LYS A 20 5.03 4.92 -4.48
N ASP A 21 4.30 3.78 -4.40
CA ASP A 21 3.19 3.49 -5.30
C ASP A 21 2.01 4.44 -5.08
N SER A 22 1.68 4.74 -3.83
CA SER A 22 0.62 5.69 -3.48
C SER A 22 0.99 7.14 -3.84
N ILE A 23 2.28 7.51 -3.74
CA ILE A 23 2.80 8.81 -4.17
C ILE A 23 2.69 8.95 -5.70
N VAL A 24 3.08 7.90 -6.45
CA VAL A 24 2.92 7.87 -7.91
C VAL A 24 1.44 8.03 -8.30
N MET A 25 0.53 7.31 -7.62
CA MET A 25 -0.90 7.45 -7.85
C MET A 25 -1.41 8.87 -7.56
N LEU A 26 -0.99 9.47 -6.46
CA LEU A 26 -1.37 10.84 -6.11
C LEU A 26 -0.89 11.84 -7.16
N ARG A 27 0.34 11.69 -7.66
CA ARG A 27 0.89 12.51 -8.75
C ARG A 27 0.13 12.32 -10.06
N LEU A 28 -0.26 11.09 -10.39
CA LEU A 28 -1.09 10.81 -11.57
C LEU A 28 -2.48 11.46 -11.45
N ALA A 29 -3.09 11.41 -10.26
CA ALA A 29 -4.35 12.09 -9.99
C ALA A 29 -4.19 13.62 -10.13
N GLU A 30 -3.15 14.22 -9.56
CA GLU A 30 -2.85 15.65 -9.72
C GLU A 30 -2.77 16.04 -11.21
N ARG A 31 -2.05 15.25 -12.02
CA ARG A 31 -1.94 15.50 -13.47
C ARG A 31 -3.24 15.29 -14.23
N ALA A 32 -4.03 14.29 -13.83
CA ALA A 32 -5.29 13.97 -14.51
C ALA A 32 -6.35 15.06 -14.33
N PHE A 33 -6.32 15.75 -13.20
CA PHE A 33 -7.28 16.82 -12.91
C PHE A 33 -6.75 18.23 -13.18
N ALA A 34 -5.45 18.40 -13.47
CA ALA A 34 -4.87 19.70 -13.76
C ALA A 34 -5.61 20.42 -14.92
N PRO A 35 -5.86 21.75 -14.83
CA PRO A 35 -5.43 22.67 -13.78
C PRO A 35 -6.33 22.71 -12.54
N ALA A 36 -7.41 21.92 -12.49
CA ALA A 36 -8.28 21.84 -11.33
C ALA A 36 -7.61 21.06 -10.19
N LYS A 37 -8.11 21.24 -8.97
CA LYS A 37 -7.69 20.43 -7.82
C LYS A 37 -8.27 19.01 -7.93
N ILE A 38 -7.59 18.06 -7.28
CA ILE A 38 -8.12 16.69 -7.11
C ILE A 38 -9.46 16.77 -6.37
N PRO A 39 -10.56 16.21 -6.91
CA PRO A 39 -11.91 16.42 -6.36
C PRO A 39 -12.30 15.38 -5.28
N PHE A 40 -11.36 14.69 -4.69
CA PHE A 40 -11.57 13.70 -3.63
C PHE A 40 -10.39 13.71 -2.65
N GLY A 41 -10.65 13.21 -1.44
CA GLY A 41 -9.65 13.15 -0.37
C GLY A 41 -8.79 11.90 -0.40
N LEU A 42 -7.90 11.83 0.59
CA LEU A 42 -7.02 10.70 0.87
C LEU A 42 -7.51 9.96 2.10
N LEU A 43 -7.28 8.64 2.13
CA LEU A 43 -7.51 7.80 3.30
C LEU A 43 -6.24 7.00 3.60
N GLN A 44 -5.74 7.11 4.82
CA GLN A 44 -4.69 6.24 5.36
C GLN A 44 -5.25 5.40 6.50
N VAL A 45 -4.83 4.15 6.57
CA VAL A 45 -4.96 3.34 7.79
C VAL A 45 -3.63 3.39 8.52
N ASP A 46 -3.65 3.97 9.72
CA ASP A 46 -2.49 4.05 10.61
C ASP A 46 -2.49 2.85 11.54
N THR A 47 -1.44 2.03 11.46
CA THR A 47 -1.26 0.85 12.34
C THR A 47 -0.72 1.20 13.71
N GLY A 48 -0.18 2.41 13.87
CA GLY A 48 0.66 2.80 15.01
C GLY A 48 2.11 2.31 14.89
N TYR A 49 2.43 1.52 13.84
CA TYR A 49 3.77 0.93 13.61
C TYR A 49 4.34 1.36 12.25
N ASP A 50 3.89 2.49 11.75
CA ASP A 50 4.39 3.06 10.49
C ASP A 50 5.78 3.67 10.69
N PHE A 51 6.59 3.67 9.62
CA PHE A 51 7.91 4.31 9.65
C PHE A 51 7.78 5.84 9.74
N PRO A 52 8.47 6.50 10.69
CA PRO A 52 8.40 7.96 10.82
C PRO A 52 8.76 8.73 9.53
N GLU A 53 9.72 8.21 8.75
CA GLU A 53 10.16 8.79 7.48
C GLU A 53 9.02 8.77 6.43
N VAL A 54 8.17 7.73 6.48
CA VAL A 54 7.00 7.60 5.60
C VAL A 54 5.92 8.59 5.99
N LEU A 55 5.62 8.69 7.30
CA LEU A 55 4.65 9.64 7.82
C LEU A 55 5.04 11.09 7.52
N ALA A 56 6.31 11.43 7.72
CA ALA A 56 6.82 12.76 7.42
C ALA A 56 6.69 13.12 5.92
N THR A 57 6.97 12.17 5.03
CA THR A 57 6.81 12.38 3.58
C THR A 57 5.33 12.49 3.20
N ARG A 58 4.46 11.66 3.76
CA ARG A 58 3.00 11.76 3.61
C ARG A 58 2.50 13.17 3.93
N ASP A 59 2.90 13.69 5.10
CA ASP A 59 2.42 14.98 5.59
C ASP A 59 2.88 16.13 4.68
N ARG A 60 4.12 16.09 4.17
CA ARG A 60 4.61 17.07 3.18
C ARG A 60 3.81 17.03 1.88
N TRP A 61 3.43 15.85 1.39
CA TRP A 61 2.59 15.73 0.20
C TRP A 61 1.19 16.31 0.42
N VAL A 62 0.57 15.99 1.56
CA VAL A 62 -0.76 16.48 1.94
C VAL A 62 -0.77 18.00 2.05
N GLU A 63 0.22 18.57 2.74
CA GLU A 63 0.38 20.02 2.89
C GLU A 63 0.60 20.71 1.54
N ARG A 64 1.50 20.19 0.72
CA ARG A 64 1.82 20.75 -0.60
C ARG A 64 0.62 20.82 -1.52
N LEU A 65 -0.23 19.81 -1.54
CA LEU A 65 -1.41 19.75 -2.40
C LEU A 65 -2.65 20.41 -1.77
N GLY A 66 -2.62 20.68 -0.47
CA GLY A 66 -3.77 21.18 0.28
C GLY A 66 -4.97 20.24 0.16
N ILE A 67 -4.73 18.92 0.18
CA ILE A 67 -5.73 17.88 0.04
C ILE A 67 -6.13 17.33 1.41
N GLU A 68 -7.41 17.00 1.57
CA GLU A 68 -7.90 16.39 2.82
C GLU A 68 -7.33 14.98 2.99
N LEU A 69 -6.75 14.69 4.15
CA LEU A 69 -6.33 13.36 4.57
C LEU A 69 -7.20 12.89 5.74
N HIS A 70 -7.90 11.79 5.57
CA HIS A 70 -8.52 11.05 6.65
C HIS A 70 -7.57 9.95 7.13
N VAL A 71 -7.29 9.92 8.43
CA VAL A 71 -6.48 8.87 9.06
C VAL A 71 -7.39 7.98 9.90
N ALA A 72 -7.52 6.72 9.49
CA ALA A 72 -8.23 5.67 10.23
C ALA A 72 -7.23 4.92 11.12
N SER A 73 -7.26 5.18 12.43
CA SER A 73 -6.33 4.60 13.39
C SER A 73 -6.78 3.21 13.84
N VAL A 74 -5.88 2.22 13.72
CA VAL A 74 -6.10 0.87 14.27
C VAL A 74 -6.23 0.91 15.79
N GLU A 75 -5.43 1.76 16.46
CA GLU A 75 -5.50 1.97 17.91
C GLU A 75 -6.89 2.44 18.34
N GLN A 76 -7.42 3.45 17.64
CA GLN A 76 -8.77 3.96 17.92
C GLN A 76 -9.84 2.90 17.62
N ALA A 77 -9.70 2.16 16.51
CA ALA A 77 -10.63 1.10 16.14
C ALA A 77 -10.67 -0.04 17.19
N ILE A 78 -9.54 -0.35 17.84
CA ILE A 78 -9.49 -1.28 18.99
C ILE A 78 -10.22 -0.68 20.18
N ALA A 79 -9.94 0.58 20.52
CA ALA A 79 -10.57 1.27 21.67
C ALA A 79 -12.09 1.35 21.51
N ASP A 80 -12.58 1.55 20.30
CA ASP A 80 -14.01 1.64 19.96
C ASP A 80 -14.68 0.26 19.78
N GLY A 81 -13.89 -0.84 19.87
CA GLY A 81 -14.40 -2.21 19.72
C GLY A 81 -14.77 -2.60 18.28
N ILE A 82 -14.31 -1.85 17.28
CA ILE A 82 -14.51 -2.12 15.86
C ILE A 82 -13.69 -3.32 15.42
N VAL A 83 -12.45 -3.42 15.92
CA VAL A 83 -11.56 -4.56 15.73
C VAL A 83 -11.07 -5.07 17.08
N ILE A 84 -10.79 -6.38 17.15
CA ILE A 84 -10.35 -7.02 18.40
C ILE A 84 -8.88 -7.37 18.27
N ASP A 85 -8.05 -6.79 19.13
CA ASP A 85 -6.65 -7.20 19.28
C ASP A 85 -6.58 -8.36 20.31
N ASP A 86 -6.37 -9.56 19.83
CA ASP A 86 -6.22 -10.77 20.65
C ASP A 86 -4.76 -11.01 21.10
N GLY A 87 -3.86 -10.07 20.79
CA GLY A 87 -2.42 -10.17 21.04
C GLY A 87 -1.68 -11.20 20.18
N LYS A 88 -2.38 -11.86 19.24
CA LYS A 88 -1.83 -12.84 18.29
C LYS A 88 -1.98 -12.38 16.85
N THR A 89 -3.02 -11.63 16.57
CA THR A 89 -3.30 -11.06 15.26
C THR A 89 -2.34 -9.91 14.97
N SER A 90 -1.67 -9.93 13.82
CA SER A 90 -0.77 -8.83 13.45
C SER A 90 -1.55 -7.53 13.24
N ARG A 91 -0.94 -6.38 13.57
CA ARG A 91 -1.51 -5.06 13.30
C ARG A 91 -1.89 -4.89 11.83
N ASN A 92 -1.08 -5.46 10.93
CA ASN A 92 -1.37 -5.47 9.50
C ASN A 92 -2.68 -6.18 9.14
N ARG A 93 -3.13 -7.16 9.93
CA ARG A 93 -4.43 -7.81 9.73
C ARG A 93 -5.58 -6.98 10.31
N LEU A 94 -5.35 -6.28 11.41
CA LEU A 94 -6.34 -5.38 12.01
C LEU A 94 -6.68 -4.18 11.11
N GLN A 95 -5.77 -3.80 10.21
CA GLN A 95 -6.04 -2.78 9.17
C GLN A 95 -7.28 -3.09 8.32
N ILE A 96 -7.61 -4.37 8.12
CA ILE A 96 -8.73 -4.77 7.24
C ILE A 96 -10.04 -4.22 7.80
N GLY A 97 -10.34 -4.57 9.05
CA GLY A 97 -11.57 -4.10 9.70
C GLY A 97 -11.61 -2.59 9.86
N THR A 98 -10.48 -1.96 10.22
CA THR A 98 -10.36 -0.50 10.33
C THR A 98 -10.64 0.20 9.00
N LEU A 99 -10.10 -0.34 7.89
CA LEU A 99 -10.31 0.20 6.55
C LEU A 99 -11.76 0.06 6.10
N LEU A 100 -12.36 -1.11 6.31
CA LEU A 100 -13.77 -1.36 5.94
C LEU A 100 -14.69 -0.45 6.72
N HIS A 101 -14.48 -0.29 8.02
CA HIS A 101 -15.24 0.64 8.84
C HIS A 101 -15.12 2.10 8.35
N ALA A 102 -13.91 2.56 8.03
CA ALA A 102 -13.70 3.91 7.51
C ALA A 102 -14.38 4.13 6.14
N ILE A 103 -14.44 3.10 5.29
CA ILE A 103 -15.14 3.15 4.00
C ILE A 103 -16.65 3.27 4.22
N GLU A 104 -17.21 2.46 5.12
CA GLU A 104 -18.63 2.46 5.45
C GLU A 104 -19.05 3.76 6.13
N GLU A 105 -18.35 4.16 7.20
CA GLU A 105 -18.63 5.40 7.97
C GLU A 105 -18.66 6.63 7.06
N ARG A 106 -17.72 6.71 6.12
CA ARG A 106 -17.60 7.83 5.20
C ARG A 106 -18.43 7.66 3.93
N GLY A 107 -19.04 6.49 3.72
CA GLY A 107 -19.82 6.17 2.53
C GLY A 107 -19.01 6.24 1.24
N TYR A 108 -17.75 5.81 1.26
CA TYR A 108 -16.92 5.79 0.05
C TYR A 108 -17.39 4.71 -0.91
N THR A 109 -17.69 5.11 -2.15
CA THR A 109 -18.18 4.21 -3.21
C THR A 109 -17.05 3.64 -4.06
N ALA A 110 -15.88 4.25 -4.03
CA ALA A 110 -14.68 3.74 -4.69
C ALA A 110 -13.42 4.10 -3.90
N ALA A 111 -12.47 3.16 -3.84
CA ALA A 111 -11.16 3.38 -3.23
C ALA A 111 -10.05 3.02 -4.22
N PHE A 112 -9.25 4.04 -4.62
CA PHE A 112 -8.09 3.86 -5.46
C PHE A 112 -6.93 3.30 -4.65
N GLY A 113 -6.32 2.21 -5.09
CA GLY A 113 -5.20 1.55 -4.44
C GLY A 113 -3.98 1.45 -5.33
N GLY A 114 -2.78 1.50 -4.74
CA GLY A 114 -1.49 1.40 -5.44
C GLY A 114 -1.08 -0.03 -5.82
N GLY A 115 -1.96 -1.02 -5.67
CA GLY A 115 -1.65 -2.43 -5.93
C GLY A 115 -1.27 -2.70 -7.39
N ARG A 116 -0.21 -3.52 -7.58
CA ARG A 116 0.30 -3.92 -8.91
C ARG A 116 0.34 -5.45 -9.02
N ARG A 117 0.09 -5.97 -10.21
CA ARG A 117 0.19 -7.43 -10.49
C ARG A 117 1.61 -7.96 -10.35
N ASP A 118 2.60 -7.10 -10.57
CA ASP A 118 4.02 -7.41 -10.50
C ASP A 118 4.53 -7.62 -9.06
N GLU A 119 3.87 -7.03 -8.07
CA GLU A 119 4.29 -7.11 -6.67
C GLU A 119 4.31 -8.53 -6.13
N GLU A 120 3.31 -9.34 -6.52
CA GLU A 120 3.11 -10.68 -6.00
C GLU A 120 2.29 -11.56 -6.95
N LYS A 121 2.62 -12.85 -7.01
CA LYS A 121 1.93 -13.84 -7.87
C LYS A 121 0.41 -13.91 -7.64
N ALA A 122 -0.04 -13.81 -6.39
CA ALA A 122 -1.47 -13.84 -6.06
C ALA A 122 -2.25 -12.66 -6.65
N ARG A 123 -1.59 -11.53 -6.91
CA ARG A 123 -2.20 -10.36 -7.56
C ARG A 123 -2.31 -10.49 -9.08
N ALA A 124 -1.65 -11.45 -9.70
CA ALA A 124 -1.71 -11.63 -11.16
C ALA A 124 -3.12 -11.84 -11.72
N LYS A 125 -4.04 -12.33 -10.89
CA LYS A 125 -5.46 -12.55 -11.24
C LYS A 125 -6.35 -11.34 -10.96
N GLU A 126 -5.85 -10.27 -10.33
CA GLU A 126 -6.66 -9.11 -10.00
C GLU A 126 -7.07 -8.33 -11.24
N ARG A 127 -8.24 -7.71 -11.14
CA ARG A 127 -8.76 -6.76 -12.12
C ARG A 127 -8.40 -5.33 -11.72
N ILE A 128 -8.39 -4.42 -12.67
CA ILE A 128 -8.23 -3.00 -12.39
C ILE A 128 -9.42 -2.50 -11.56
N TYR A 129 -10.64 -2.96 -11.88
CA TYR A 129 -11.85 -2.76 -11.07
C TYR A 129 -12.15 -4.04 -10.29
N SER A 130 -11.91 -4.03 -8.99
CA SER A 130 -12.19 -5.15 -8.09
C SER A 130 -13.46 -4.85 -7.30
N HIS A 131 -14.52 -5.57 -7.64
CA HIS A 131 -15.84 -5.42 -7.02
C HIS A 131 -15.83 -5.97 -5.60
N ARG A 132 -16.44 -5.23 -4.67
CA ARG A 132 -16.59 -5.60 -3.26
C ARG A 132 -18.06 -5.63 -2.93
N ASP A 133 -18.49 -6.74 -2.31
CA ASP A 133 -19.84 -6.89 -1.81
C ASP A 133 -20.14 -5.98 -0.61
N ASP A 134 -21.31 -6.06 -0.06
CA ASP A 134 -21.78 -5.31 1.10
C ASP A 134 -21.01 -5.63 2.40
N PHE A 135 -20.26 -6.74 2.43
CA PHE A 135 -19.32 -7.09 3.51
C PHE A 135 -17.88 -6.62 3.22
N GLY A 136 -17.64 -5.93 2.10
CA GLY A 136 -16.32 -5.51 1.66
C GLY A 136 -15.44 -6.62 1.10
N GLN A 137 -16.00 -7.84 0.90
CA GLN A 137 -15.27 -8.99 0.39
C GLN A 137 -15.19 -8.94 -1.14
N TRP A 138 -14.12 -9.51 -1.68
CA TRP A 138 -13.99 -9.66 -3.11
C TRP A 138 -15.03 -10.64 -3.67
N ASP A 139 -15.88 -10.16 -4.59
CA ASP A 139 -16.88 -10.97 -5.25
C ASP A 139 -16.43 -11.39 -6.67
N PRO A 140 -15.81 -12.58 -6.82
CA PRO A 140 -15.35 -13.06 -8.11
C PRO A 140 -16.52 -13.39 -9.06
N LYS A 141 -17.73 -13.61 -8.57
CA LYS A 141 -18.89 -13.96 -9.40
C LYS A 141 -19.44 -12.74 -10.14
N ASN A 142 -19.45 -11.59 -9.47
CA ASN A 142 -19.87 -10.31 -10.05
C ASN A 142 -18.72 -9.53 -10.67
N GLN A 143 -17.47 -10.05 -10.57
CA GLN A 143 -16.31 -9.48 -11.21
C GLN A 143 -16.46 -9.53 -12.74
N ARG A 144 -16.44 -8.37 -13.37
CA ARG A 144 -16.66 -8.24 -14.81
C ARG A 144 -15.38 -8.36 -15.60
N PRO A 145 -15.42 -8.94 -16.83
CA PRO A 145 -14.27 -8.93 -17.73
C PRO A 145 -13.88 -7.50 -18.13
N GLU A 146 -12.57 -7.25 -18.23
CA GLU A 146 -12.02 -5.96 -18.66
C GLU A 146 -11.48 -6.05 -20.10
N LEU A 147 -12.27 -6.64 -21.00
CA LEU A 147 -11.92 -6.77 -22.41
C LEU A 147 -11.83 -5.39 -23.06
N TRP A 148 -10.80 -5.19 -23.88
CA TRP A 148 -10.53 -3.93 -24.61
C TRP A 148 -10.46 -2.69 -23.70
N SER A 149 -10.03 -2.86 -22.44
CA SER A 149 -9.96 -1.77 -21.45
C SER A 149 -11.32 -1.11 -21.16
N LEU A 150 -12.41 -1.86 -21.31
CA LEU A 150 -13.73 -1.43 -20.87
C LEU A 150 -13.92 -1.75 -19.40
N TYR A 151 -14.18 -0.71 -18.62
CA TYR A 151 -14.39 -0.82 -17.18
C TYR A 151 -15.86 -0.56 -16.86
N ASN A 152 -16.36 -1.26 -15.85
CA ASN A 152 -17.72 -1.09 -15.37
C ASN A 152 -17.69 -0.92 -13.84
N GLY A 153 -17.94 0.30 -13.40
CA GLY A 153 -17.96 0.71 -12.00
C GLY A 153 -19.33 0.62 -11.34
N ARG A 154 -20.33 -0.01 -11.96
CA ARG A 154 -21.66 -0.11 -11.37
C ARG A 154 -21.63 -0.91 -10.08
N ILE A 155 -22.13 -0.32 -9.01
CA ILE A 155 -22.29 -0.90 -7.68
C ILE A 155 -23.71 -0.72 -7.19
N HIS A 156 -24.15 -1.55 -6.25
CA HIS A 156 -25.38 -1.41 -5.49
C HIS A 156 -25.12 -0.71 -4.15
N GLU A 157 -26.19 -0.39 -3.44
CA GLU A 157 -26.10 0.16 -2.08
C GLU A 157 -25.37 -0.82 -1.17
N GLY A 158 -24.42 -0.32 -0.37
CA GLY A 158 -23.55 -1.13 0.50
C GLY A 158 -22.28 -1.67 -0.17
N GLU A 159 -22.27 -1.80 -1.50
CA GLU A 159 -21.09 -2.25 -2.24
C GLU A 159 -20.11 -1.10 -2.52
N HIS A 160 -18.86 -1.46 -2.79
CA HIS A 160 -17.87 -0.49 -3.25
C HIS A 160 -16.89 -1.10 -4.25
N MET A 161 -16.17 -0.24 -4.97
CA MET A 161 -15.18 -0.67 -5.95
C MET A 161 -13.76 -0.36 -5.45
N ARG A 162 -12.86 -1.34 -5.47
CA ARG A 162 -11.43 -1.11 -5.36
C ARG A 162 -10.86 -0.93 -6.75
N ILE A 163 -10.10 0.14 -6.98
CA ILE A 163 -9.59 0.48 -8.29
C ILE A 163 -8.07 0.56 -8.24
N PHE A 164 -7.40 -0.18 -9.13
CA PHE A 164 -5.95 -0.30 -9.18
C PHE A 164 -5.39 0.27 -10.49
N PRO A 165 -5.21 1.59 -10.60
CA PRO A 165 -4.73 2.23 -11.83
C PRO A 165 -3.33 1.77 -12.25
N LEU A 166 -2.49 1.39 -11.28
CA LEU A 166 -1.12 0.92 -11.49
C LEU A 166 -1.03 -0.59 -11.73
N SER A 167 -2.17 -1.30 -11.85
CA SER A 167 -2.22 -2.77 -11.90
C SER A 167 -1.24 -3.41 -12.89
N ASN A 168 -1.02 -2.78 -14.05
CA ASN A 168 -0.14 -3.29 -15.11
C ASN A 168 1.29 -2.72 -15.06
N TRP A 169 1.60 -1.87 -14.07
CA TRP A 169 2.94 -1.29 -13.92
C TRP A 169 3.86 -2.26 -13.17
N THR A 170 5.10 -2.34 -13.61
CA THR A 170 6.16 -3.06 -12.90
C THR A 170 6.81 -2.17 -11.83
N GLU A 171 7.61 -2.77 -10.94
CA GLU A 171 8.43 -1.99 -10.00
C GLU A 171 9.37 -1.03 -10.76
N LEU A 172 9.91 -1.48 -11.89
CA LEU A 172 10.76 -0.67 -12.76
C LEU A 172 10.01 0.55 -13.33
N ASP A 173 8.78 0.38 -13.80
CA ASP A 173 7.94 1.49 -14.29
C ASP A 173 7.71 2.55 -13.20
N ILE A 174 7.46 2.12 -11.97
CA ILE A 174 7.29 3.02 -10.81
C ILE A 174 8.56 3.86 -10.59
N TRP A 175 9.73 3.22 -10.55
CA TRP A 175 10.98 3.93 -10.32
C TRP A 175 11.38 4.84 -11.49
N GLN A 176 11.16 4.43 -12.74
CA GLN A 176 11.35 5.29 -13.91
C GLN A 176 10.42 6.51 -13.86
N TYR A 177 9.17 6.33 -13.43
CA TYR A 177 8.24 7.45 -13.27
C TYR A 177 8.68 8.39 -12.15
N ILE A 178 9.12 7.87 -11.00
CA ILE A 178 9.67 8.66 -9.89
C ILE A 178 10.85 9.51 -10.37
N GLY A 179 11.81 8.91 -11.09
CA GLY A 179 12.97 9.64 -11.63
C GLY A 179 12.57 10.71 -12.64
N ARG A 180 11.70 10.37 -13.59
CA ARG A 180 11.23 11.30 -14.62
C ARG A 180 10.49 12.52 -14.05
N GLU A 181 9.63 12.31 -13.09
CA GLU A 181 8.83 13.37 -12.47
C GLU A 181 9.53 14.01 -11.25
N GLN A 182 10.72 13.51 -10.88
CA GLN A 182 11.49 13.94 -9.71
C GLN A 182 10.63 13.97 -8.43
N LEU A 183 9.92 12.86 -8.17
CA LEU A 183 9.00 12.77 -7.05
C LEU A 183 9.78 12.62 -5.74
N GLU A 184 9.35 13.38 -4.74
CA GLU A 184 9.79 13.18 -3.37
C GLU A 184 9.18 11.90 -2.81
N ILE A 185 10.04 10.98 -2.35
CA ILE A 185 9.64 9.72 -1.70
C ILE A 185 10.35 9.59 -0.34
N PRO A 186 9.88 8.72 0.57
CA PRO A 186 10.55 8.48 1.84
C PRO A 186 12.03 8.09 1.70
N GLU A 187 12.88 8.67 2.54
CA GLU A 187 14.33 8.44 2.50
C GLU A 187 14.72 6.97 2.68
N ILE A 188 13.90 6.19 3.37
CA ILE A 188 14.16 4.76 3.63
C ILE A 188 14.19 3.91 2.35
N TYR A 189 13.71 4.41 1.21
CA TYR A 189 13.84 3.74 -0.08
C TYR A 189 15.27 3.81 -0.66
N TYR A 190 16.07 4.77 -0.20
CA TYR A 190 17.48 4.92 -0.54
C TYR A 190 18.37 4.23 0.48
N SER A 191 19.58 3.92 0.07
CA SER A 191 20.58 3.31 0.96
C SER A 191 20.91 4.22 2.16
N HIS A 192 20.84 3.65 3.36
CA HIS A 192 21.18 4.34 4.62
C HIS A 192 21.67 3.34 5.66
N GLN A 193 22.35 3.84 6.71
CA GLN A 193 22.73 3.03 7.86
C GLN A 193 21.52 2.80 8.76
N ARG A 194 21.28 1.54 9.14
CA ARG A 194 20.19 1.18 10.05
C ARG A 194 20.58 0.02 10.97
N ASN A 195 20.14 0.10 12.20
CA ASN A 195 20.21 -1.00 13.14
C ASN A 195 19.17 -2.05 12.78
N VAL A 196 19.64 -3.23 12.38
CA VAL A 196 18.82 -4.34 11.94
C VAL A 196 19.20 -5.64 12.63
N PHE A 197 18.30 -6.60 12.61
CA PHE A 197 18.56 -7.97 13.04
C PHE A 197 17.94 -8.96 12.05
N GLU A 198 18.42 -10.18 12.02
CA GLU A 198 17.90 -11.22 11.15
C GLU A 198 16.84 -12.05 11.88
N ARG A 199 15.67 -12.22 11.27
CA ARG A 199 14.60 -13.10 11.73
C ARG A 199 13.96 -13.79 10.54
N ASP A 200 13.89 -15.12 10.58
CA ASP A 200 13.24 -15.93 9.54
C ASP A 200 13.76 -15.62 8.12
N GLY A 201 15.06 -15.30 7.99
CA GLY A 201 15.72 -14.96 6.74
C GLY A 201 15.36 -13.56 6.20
N MET A 202 14.90 -12.67 7.04
CA MET A 202 14.66 -11.26 6.73
C MET A 202 15.47 -10.36 7.64
N LEU A 203 15.93 -9.23 7.10
CA LEU A 203 16.50 -8.14 7.87
C LEU A 203 15.39 -7.20 8.32
N LEU A 204 15.12 -7.16 9.62
CA LEU A 204 14.10 -6.31 10.24
C LEU A 204 14.74 -5.17 10.99
N THR A 205 14.07 -4.02 11.04
CA THR A 205 14.51 -2.88 11.84
C THR A 205 14.41 -3.20 13.33
N ALA A 206 15.50 -2.95 14.07
CA ALA A 206 15.50 -2.99 15.52
C ALA A 206 14.69 -1.79 16.07
N SER A 207 13.67 -2.08 16.85
CA SER A 207 12.79 -1.07 17.44
C SER A 207 12.07 -1.62 18.67
N GLU A 208 11.41 -0.76 19.44
CA GLU A 208 10.57 -1.17 20.57
C GLU A 208 9.40 -2.08 20.14
N HIS A 209 8.90 -1.94 18.90
CA HIS A 209 7.84 -2.77 18.34
C HIS A 209 8.33 -4.13 17.84
N ASN A 210 9.66 -4.32 17.75
CA ASN A 210 10.34 -5.56 17.36
C ASN A 210 11.29 -6.07 18.45
N PRO A 211 10.78 -6.53 19.61
CA PRO A 211 11.63 -7.05 20.66
C PRO A 211 12.43 -8.27 20.16
N LEU A 212 13.74 -8.28 20.50
CA LEU A 212 14.64 -9.34 20.09
C LEU A 212 14.30 -10.67 20.77
N ARG A 213 14.40 -11.76 20.01
CA ARG A 213 14.32 -13.13 20.52
C ARG A 213 15.71 -13.62 21.00
N PRO A 214 15.77 -14.65 21.87
CA PRO A 214 17.05 -15.24 22.26
C PRO A 214 17.87 -15.67 21.03
N GLY A 215 19.10 -15.18 20.94
CA GLY A 215 20.02 -15.47 19.85
C GLY A 215 19.97 -14.50 18.66
N GLU A 216 19.06 -13.53 18.67
CA GLU A 216 19.07 -12.43 17.69
C GLU A 216 20.00 -11.31 18.16
N GLU A 217 20.81 -10.78 17.24
CA GLU A 217 21.78 -9.71 17.51
C GLU A 217 21.53 -8.53 16.58
N VAL A 218 21.56 -7.33 17.15
CA VAL A 218 21.45 -6.09 16.37
C VAL A 218 22.79 -5.78 15.73
N GLN A 219 22.75 -5.48 14.43
CA GLN A 219 23.92 -5.06 13.65
C GLN A 219 23.56 -3.79 12.89
N GLU A 220 24.51 -2.87 12.80
CA GLU A 220 24.39 -1.72 11.90
C GLU A 220 24.77 -2.16 10.49
N ARG A 221 23.85 -2.00 9.55
CA ARG A 221 24.06 -2.38 8.13
C ARG A 221 23.62 -1.25 7.21
N THR A 222 24.20 -1.24 6.00
CA THR A 222 23.79 -0.36 4.91
C THR A 222 22.66 -1.05 4.17
N VAL A 223 21.46 -0.51 4.30
CA VAL A 223 20.21 -1.13 3.79
C VAL A 223 19.32 -0.11 3.12
N ARG A 224 18.37 -0.61 2.31
CA ARG A 224 17.22 0.16 1.83
C ARG A 224 15.95 -0.68 1.90
N PHE A 225 14.80 -0.03 1.86
CA PHE A 225 13.52 -0.71 1.75
C PHE A 225 13.06 -0.74 0.29
N ARG A 226 12.49 -1.86 -0.18
CA ARG A 226 11.83 -1.95 -1.50
C ARG A 226 10.35 -1.67 -1.38
N THR A 227 9.73 -2.10 -0.26
CA THR A 227 8.34 -1.81 0.10
C THR A 227 8.30 -1.14 1.46
N VAL A 228 7.23 -0.41 1.76
CA VAL A 228 6.94 0.08 3.09
C VAL A 228 5.56 -0.40 3.54
N GLY A 229 5.43 -0.62 4.84
CA GLY A 229 4.23 -1.06 5.52
C GLY A 229 4.49 -1.04 7.02
N ASP A 230 3.85 -1.91 7.77
CA ASP A 230 4.10 -2.11 9.20
C ASP A 230 5.58 -2.45 9.47
N LEU A 231 6.22 -1.69 10.36
CA LEU A 231 7.64 -1.79 10.71
C LEU A 231 8.01 -3.20 11.21
N THR A 232 7.07 -3.89 11.87
CA THR A 232 7.31 -5.22 12.44
C THR A 232 7.37 -6.33 11.40
N LEU A 233 6.80 -6.10 10.22
CA LEU A 233 6.65 -7.08 9.14
C LEU A 233 7.39 -6.70 7.86
N THR A 234 7.96 -5.51 7.81
CA THR A 234 8.66 -5.01 6.62
C THR A 234 10.15 -5.20 6.75
N GLY A 235 10.70 -6.09 5.93
CA GLY A 235 12.15 -6.30 5.83
C GLY A 235 12.81 -5.31 4.89
N CYS A 236 14.09 -5.05 5.14
CA CYS A 236 14.98 -4.33 4.25
C CYS A 236 15.93 -5.27 3.50
N VAL A 237 16.63 -4.75 2.52
CA VAL A 237 17.67 -5.44 1.75
C VAL A 237 18.99 -4.70 1.89
N GLU A 238 20.11 -5.43 1.94
CA GLU A 238 21.43 -4.81 1.85
C GLU A 238 21.61 -4.19 0.46
N SER A 239 21.94 -2.93 0.42
CA SER A 239 22.07 -2.18 -0.82
C SER A 239 22.89 -0.90 -0.59
N THR A 240 23.64 -0.49 -1.59
CA THR A 240 24.36 0.78 -1.65
C THR A 240 23.70 1.79 -2.60
N ALA A 241 22.52 1.47 -3.14
CA ALA A 241 21.81 2.32 -4.09
C ALA A 241 21.17 3.52 -3.35
N ASP A 242 21.78 4.68 -3.49
CA ASP A 242 21.43 5.95 -2.84
C ASP A 242 20.81 6.98 -3.79
N THR A 243 20.64 6.61 -5.07
CA THR A 243 19.98 7.42 -6.10
C THR A 243 18.93 6.61 -6.83
N VAL A 244 18.00 7.30 -7.50
CA VAL A 244 16.95 6.65 -8.31
C VAL A 244 17.56 5.81 -9.42
N GLU A 245 18.61 6.30 -10.08
CA GLU A 245 19.33 5.60 -11.15
C GLU A 245 19.97 4.32 -10.64
N ALA A 246 20.66 4.37 -9.50
CA ALA A 246 21.27 3.19 -8.88
C ALA A 246 20.23 2.14 -8.47
N ILE A 247 19.06 2.58 -7.99
CA ILE A 247 17.93 1.69 -7.67
C ILE A 247 17.37 1.05 -8.95
N ILE A 248 17.22 1.80 -10.04
CA ILE A 248 16.75 1.29 -11.33
C ILE A 248 17.72 0.21 -11.84
N ASP A 249 19.02 0.45 -11.77
CA ASP A 249 20.05 -0.53 -12.18
C ASP A 249 19.97 -1.81 -11.33
N GLU A 250 19.82 -1.68 -10.01
CA GLU A 250 19.67 -2.81 -9.09
C GLU A 250 18.41 -3.64 -9.41
N ILE A 251 17.27 -2.98 -9.63
CA ILE A 251 15.99 -3.66 -9.90
C ILE A 251 16.01 -4.37 -11.25
N SER A 252 16.64 -3.78 -12.25
CA SER A 252 16.67 -4.36 -13.61
C SER A 252 17.36 -5.73 -13.67
N VAL A 253 18.21 -6.06 -12.69
CA VAL A 253 18.88 -7.36 -12.55
C VAL A 253 18.28 -8.24 -11.46
N ALA A 254 17.31 -7.76 -10.70
CA ALA A 254 16.70 -8.50 -9.60
C ALA A 254 15.84 -9.67 -10.12
N ARG A 255 15.99 -10.85 -9.48
CA ARG A 255 15.24 -12.07 -9.81
C ARG A 255 14.01 -12.31 -8.93
N LEU A 256 13.94 -11.63 -7.79
CA LEU A 256 12.86 -11.78 -6.82
C LEU A 256 11.87 -10.62 -6.95
N THR A 257 10.59 -10.95 -6.83
CA THR A 257 9.54 -9.94 -6.75
C THR A 257 9.74 -9.06 -5.51
N GLU A 258 9.22 -7.87 -5.55
CA GLU A 258 9.35 -6.86 -4.51
C GLU A 258 8.89 -7.38 -3.14
N ARG A 259 7.67 -7.90 -3.04
CA ARG A 259 7.11 -8.41 -1.78
C ARG A 259 7.70 -9.75 -1.36
N GLY A 260 8.01 -10.62 -2.30
CA GLY A 260 8.63 -11.91 -2.01
C GLY A 260 10.00 -11.81 -1.32
N ALA A 261 10.69 -10.68 -1.51
CA ALA A 261 11.96 -10.42 -0.83
C ALA A 261 11.80 -9.77 0.56
N THR A 262 10.73 -8.99 0.80
CA THR A 262 10.70 -8.01 1.89
C THR A 262 9.48 -8.11 2.82
N ARG A 263 8.48 -8.93 2.52
CA ARG A 263 7.26 -9.02 3.36
C ARG A 263 7.19 -10.37 4.08
N GLY A 264 7.25 -10.31 5.42
CA GLY A 264 7.20 -11.50 6.27
C GLY A 264 5.87 -12.24 6.22
N ASP A 265 4.79 -11.51 6.14
CA ASP A 265 3.44 -12.03 6.10
C ASP A 265 3.06 -12.75 4.79
N ASP A 266 3.81 -12.51 3.70
CA ASP A 266 3.59 -13.15 2.39
C ASP A 266 4.46 -14.41 2.20
N ARG A 267 5.47 -14.65 3.06
CA ARG A 267 6.41 -15.80 2.92
C ARG A 267 5.86 -17.12 3.44
N PHE A 268 4.90 -17.10 4.35
CA PHE A 268 4.45 -18.30 5.07
C PHE A 268 3.25 -19.01 4.44
N SER A 269 2.58 -18.43 3.43
CA SER A 269 1.45 -19.06 2.75
C SER A 269 1.23 -18.47 1.36
N GLU A 270 1.25 -19.33 0.33
CA GLU A 270 0.81 -18.93 -1.03
C GLU A 270 -0.67 -18.50 -1.05
N ALA A 271 -1.45 -18.91 -0.07
CA ALA A 271 -2.86 -18.56 0.08
C ALA A 271 -3.09 -17.28 0.90
N ALA A 272 -2.07 -16.75 1.60
CA ALA A 272 -2.25 -15.62 2.52
C ALA A 272 -2.91 -14.39 1.87
N MET A 273 -2.55 -14.08 0.63
CA MET A 273 -3.16 -12.97 -0.11
C MET A 273 -4.59 -13.28 -0.58
N GLU A 274 -4.87 -14.53 -0.98
CA GLU A 274 -6.23 -14.92 -1.36
C GLU A 274 -7.18 -14.89 -0.15
N ASP A 275 -6.68 -15.28 1.02
CA ASP A 275 -7.45 -15.22 2.26
C ASP A 275 -7.70 -13.77 2.67
N ARG A 276 -6.73 -12.87 2.55
CA ARG A 276 -6.90 -11.44 2.80
C ARG A 276 -7.90 -10.77 1.86
N LYS A 277 -7.97 -11.21 0.59
CA LYS A 277 -8.98 -10.73 -0.35
C LYS A 277 -10.39 -11.11 0.08
N LYS A 278 -10.58 -12.33 0.59
CA LYS A 278 -11.85 -12.79 1.15
C LYS A 278 -12.22 -12.01 2.40
N GLU A 279 -11.23 -11.55 3.16
CA GLU A 279 -11.40 -10.74 4.36
C GLU A 279 -11.58 -9.23 4.05
N GLY A 280 -11.43 -8.80 2.79
CA GLY A 280 -11.65 -7.42 2.37
C GLY A 280 -10.41 -6.53 2.31
N TYR A 281 -9.19 -7.08 2.40
CA TYR A 281 -7.95 -6.29 2.44
C TYR A 281 -7.60 -5.57 1.13
N PHE A 282 -8.05 -6.08 -0.04
CA PHE A 282 -7.85 -5.44 -1.35
C PHE A 282 -9.13 -5.43 -2.15
#